data_e33be73ee6dde0232ccd12e695120a7f
#
_entry.id   e33be73ee6dde0232ccd12e695120a7f
#
_cell.length_a   1.000
_cell.length_b   1.000
_cell.length_c   1.000
_cell.angle_alpha   90.00
_cell.angle_beta   90.00
_cell.angle_gamma   90.00
#
_symmetry.space_group_name_H-M   'P 1'
#
loop_
_entity.id
_entity.type
_entity.pdbx_description
1 polymer ?
#
loop_
_entity_poly.entity_id
_entity_poly.type
_entity_poly.pdbx_seq_one_letter_code
_entity_poly.pdbx_strand_id
1 'polypeptide(L)' 'MTAGWRYRIVKKEGKYGFHPVFIDENLDIVKINDMPEVCEDNLMKLGEMIEEAWNYPVINYETGEEI' A
#
# COMPACT_ATOMS: atom_id res chain seq x y z
N MET A 1 11.63 13.39 -3.45
CA MET A 1 11.82 12.45 -4.57
C MET A 1 11.35 11.07 -4.14
N THR A 2 10.59 10.39 -4.99
CA THR A 2 10.09 9.05 -4.71
C THR A 2 11.20 8.03 -4.92
N ALA A 3 11.49 7.21 -3.90
CA ALA A 3 12.52 6.16 -3.99
C ALA A 3 11.94 4.82 -4.46
N GLY A 4 10.66 4.61 -4.30
CA GLY A 4 10.00 3.39 -4.72
C GLY A 4 8.54 3.38 -4.36
N TRP A 5 7.92 2.23 -4.54
CA TRP A 5 6.52 2.05 -4.18
C TRP A 5 6.28 0.62 -3.75
N ARG A 6 5.19 0.40 -3.00
CA ARG A 6 4.75 -0.94 -2.63
C ARG A 6 3.25 -0.94 -2.38
N TYR A 7 2.66 -2.12 -2.39
CA TYR A 7 1.26 -2.24 -2.01
C TYR A 7 1.14 -2.28 -0.50
N ARG A 8 0.21 -1.49 0.02
CA ARG A 8 -0.12 -1.47 1.44
C ARG A 8 -1.62 -1.57 1.60
N ILE A 9 -2.06 -2.11 2.74
CA ILE A 9 -3.48 -2.10 3.07
C ILE A 9 -3.83 -0.69 3.51
N VAL A 10 -4.79 -0.07 2.84
CA VAL A 10 -5.22 1.30 3.11
C VAL A 10 -6.71 1.30 3.44
N LYS A 11 -7.07 2.00 4.51
CA LYS A 11 -8.46 2.22 4.87
C LYS A 11 -8.90 3.56 4.29
N LYS A 12 -9.85 3.51 3.38
CA LYS A 12 -10.41 4.68 2.72
C LYS A 12 -11.92 4.60 2.74
N GLU A 13 -12.57 5.63 3.29
CA GLU A 13 -14.04 5.70 3.34
C GLU A 13 -14.67 4.45 3.99
N GLY A 14 -14.04 3.95 5.04
CA GLY A 14 -14.53 2.77 5.75
C GLY A 14 -14.27 1.43 5.09
N LYS A 15 -13.56 1.43 3.97
CA LYS A 15 -13.24 0.21 3.23
C LYS A 15 -11.75 -0.04 3.19
N TYR A 16 -11.37 -1.31 3.21
CA TYR A 16 -9.97 -1.72 3.12
C TYR A 16 -9.65 -2.17 1.71
N GLY A 17 -8.48 -1.77 1.22
CA GLY A 17 -8.02 -2.18 -0.10
C GLY A 17 -6.51 -2.18 -0.18
N PHE A 18 -5.96 -2.79 -1.24
CA PHE A 18 -4.53 -2.72 -1.52
C PHE A 18 -4.29 -1.53 -2.43
N HIS A 19 -3.55 -0.54 -1.94
CA HIS A 19 -3.25 0.67 -2.69
C HIS A 19 -1.75 0.76 -2.95
N PRO A 20 -1.34 1.16 -4.16
CA PRO A 20 0.06 1.52 -4.38
C PRO A 20 0.40 2.73 -3.50
N VAL A 21 1.47 2.62 -2.75
CA VAL A 21 1.95 3.67 -1.85
C VAL A 21 3.37 4.01 -2.23
N PHE A 22 3.63 5.28 -2.48
CA PHE A 22 4.94 5.76 -2.87
C PHE A 22 5.71 6.22 -1.64
N ILE A 23 6.96 5.80 -1.57
CA ILE A 23 7.83 6.09 -0.42
C ILE A 23 9.09 6.82 -0.88
N ASP A 24 9.69 7.58 0.03
CA ASP A 24 10.94 8.27 -0.22
C ASP A 24 12.14 7.45 0.29
N GLU A 25 13.32 8.04 0.27
CA GLU A 25 14.56 7.39 0.68
C GLU A 25 14.57 7.00 2.16
N ASN A 26 13.76 7.67 2.97
CA ASN A 26 13.64 7.39 4.40
C ASN A 26 12.52 6.39 4.71
N LEU A 27 11.89 5.84 3.67
CA LEU A 27 10.74 4.94 3.78
C LEU A 27 9.49 5.64 4.31
N ASP A 28 9.46 6.96 4.24
CA ASP A 28 8.25 7.72 4.60
C ASP A 28 7.27 7.73 3.44
N ILE A 29 6.00 7.75 3.77
CA ILE A 29 4.93 7.77 2.77
C ILE A 29 4.84 9.17 2.16
N VAL A 30 5.03 9.24 0.83
CA VAL A 30 4.95 10.51 0.09
C VAL A 30 3.62 10.68 -0.58
N LYS A 31 3.04 9.56 -1.06
CA LYS A 31 1.78 9.60 -1.78
C LYS A 31 1.10 8.24 -1.70
N ILE A 32 -0.23 8.25 -1.57
CA ILE A 32 -1.07 7.06 -1.63
C ILE A 32 -1.93 7.19 -2.88
N ASN A 33 -1.87 6.17 -3.76
CA ASN A 33 -2.76 6.15 -4.92
C ASN A 33 -4.20 5.96 -4.42
N ASP A 34 -5.13 6.78 -4.90
CA ASP A 34 -6.51 6.77 -4.43
C ASP A 34 -7.33 5.57 -4.92
N MET A 35 -6.85 4.85 -5.92
CA MET A 35 -7.52 3.68 -6.47
C MET A 35 -6.89 2.40 -5.93
N PRO A 36 -7.68 1.52 -5.29
CA PRO A 36 -7.17 0.22 -4.91
C PRO A 36 -6.88 -0.61 -6.15
N GLU A 37 -5.76 -1.30 -6.16
CA GLU A 37 -5.37 -2.10 -7.31
C GLU A 37 -4.59 -3.34 -6.87
N VAL A 38 -5.08 -4.52 -7.25
CA VAL A 38 -4.35 -5.77 -7.10
C VAL A 38 -4.59 -6.59 -8.35
N CYS A 39 -3.58 -6.67 -9.19
CA CYS A 39 -3.64 -7.49 -10.40
C CYS A 39 -2.25 -8.02 -10.69
N GLU A 40 -2.12 -9.35 -10.71
CA GLU A 40 -0.85 -10.00 -10.97
C GLU A 40 -1.09 -11.31 -11.69
N ASP A 41 -0.35 -11.55 -12.77
CA ASP A 41 -0.49 -12.76 -13.56
C ASP A 41 0.11 -13.99 -12.88
N ASN A 42 1.08 -13.79 -12.00
CA ASN A 42 1.75 -14.87 -11.29
C ASN A 42 1.14 -15.02 -9.89
N LEU A 43 0.53 -16.17 -9.64
CA LEU A 43 -0.14 -16.44 -8.37
C LEU A 43 0.82 -16.39 -7.18
N MET A 44 2.03 -16.91 -7.33
CA MET A 44 3.02 -16.88 -6.26
C MET A 44 3.41 -15.44 -5.92
N LYS A 45 3.60 -14.62 -6.93
CA LYS A 45 3.94 -13.22 -6.74
C LYS A 45 2.81 -12.46 -6.08
N LEU A 46 1.58 -12.75 -6.47
CA LEU A 46 0.40 -12.16 -5.82
C LEU A 46 0.36 -12.52 -4.33
N GLY A 47 0.62 -13.80 -4.00
CA GLY A 47 0.68 -14.24 -2.61
C GLY A 47 1.74 -13.53 -1.81
N GLU A 48 2.92 -13.34 -2.39
CA GLU A 48 4.02 -12.60 -1.74
C GLU A 48 3.65 -11.14 -1.49
N MET A 49 2.98 -10.51 -2.45
CA MET A 49 2.53 -9.12 -2.30
C MET A 49 1.51 -8.98 -1.18
N ILE A 50 0.57 -9.91 -1.09
CA ILE A 50 -0.44 -9.91 -0.03
C ILE A 50 0.22 -10.12 1.33
N GLU A 51 1.13 -11.08 1.43
CA GLU A 51 1.85 -11.37 2.66
C GLU A 51 2.68 -10.16 3.11
N GLU A 52 3.38 -9.53 2.20
CA GLU A 52 4.16 -8.33 2.50
C GLU A 52 3.27 -7.21 3.03
N ALA A 53 2.16 -6.94 2.34
CA ALA A 53 1.23 -5.90 2.77
C ALA A 53 0.63 -6.19 4.14
N TRP A 54 0.35 -7.46 4.42
CA TRP A 54 -0.22 -7.90 5.70
C TRP A 54 0.73 -7.66 6.87
N ASN A 55 2.04 -7.71 6.64
CA ASN A 55 3.03 -7.52 7.67
C ASN A 55 3.24 -6.06 8.08
N TYR A 56 2.64 -5.12 7.37
CA TYR A 56 2.72 -3.70 7.67
C TYR A 56 1.41 -3.19 8.25
N PRO A 57 1.44 -2.14 9.08
CA PRO A 57 0.23 -1.55 9.61
C PRO A 57 -0.67 -0.99 8.52
N VAL A 58 -1.97 -0.96 8.79
CA VAL A 58 -2.96 -0.35 7.90
C VAL A 58 -2.74 1.17 7.87
N ILE A 59 -2.86 1.76 6.70
CA ILE A 59 -2.70 3.21 6.52
C ILE A 59 -4.08 3.85 6.39
N ASN A 60 -4.30 4.93 7.12
CA ASN A 60 -5.50 5.74 6.95
C ASN A 60 -5.31 6.70 5.78
N TYR A 61 -6.13 6.56 4.74
CA TYR A 61 -5.99 7.37 3.53
C TYR A 61 -6.14 8.87 3.82
N GLU A 62 -7.07 9.25 4.67
CA GLU A 62 -7.36 10.67 4.96
C GLU A 62 -6.21 11.38 5.65
N THR A 63 -5.50 10.68 6.54
CA THR A 63 -4.39 11.26 7.29
C THR A 63 -3.02 10.89 6.73
N GLY A 64 -2.94 9.80 5.98
CA GLY A 64 -1.68 9.25 5.52
C GLY A 64 -0.89 8.55 6.60
N GLU A 65 -1.48 8.37 7.78
CA GLU A 65 -0.80 7.76 8.93
C GLU A 65 -1.17 6.30 9.12
N GLU A 66 -0.27 5.55 9.73
CA GLU A 66 -0.52 4.16 10.09
C GLU A 66 -1.47 4.10 11.28
N ILE A 67 -2.41 3.18 11.19
CA ILE A 67 -3.42 2.98 12.24
C ILE A 67 -2.90 1.98 13.28
#